data_562553d490f910602d800ade161d9cfb
#
_entry.id   562553d490f910602d800ade161d9cfb
#
_cell.length_a   1.000
_cell.length_b   1.000
_cell.length_c   1.000
_cell.angle_alpha   90.00
_cell.angle_beta   90.00
_cell.angle_gamma   90.00
#
_symmetry.space_group_name_H-M   'P 1'
#
loop_
_entity.id
_entity.type
_entity.pdbx_description
1 polymer ?
#
loop_
_entity_poly.entity_id
_entity_poly.type
_entity_poly.pdbx_seq_one_letter_code
_entity_poly.pdbx_strand_id
1 'polypeptide(L)'
;MKKTLTGQREEGRGKKTRRVLIVAFCSLLFALCSSVRAEVIDRVLAILPGQIITLSDVEAALDLGLVDAPSGGDRIAGGLSAVIDRVLMLNEVRRVAPPEPSPAGIDARVVRIRQRIGSPADLSRLLAARGLDETVLRLYAADDLRLASYLDERFSAAAQPTDEEIRQAGESARLRLTDDRRRTLIGAWTAELRRRADVTVVGQ
;
A
#
# COMPACT_ATOMS: atom_id res chain seq x y z
N MET A 1 -7.40 -3.05 -95.49
CA MET A 1 -7.88 -2.10 -94.53
C MET A 1 -8.00 -2.82 -93.15
N LYS A 2 -7.04 -2.59 -92.26
CA LYS A 2 -7.00 -3.19 -90.92
C LYS A 2 -7.32 -2.11 -89.85
N LYS A 3 -8.35 -2.25 -89.08
CA LYS A 3 -8.64 -1.42 -87.91
C LYS A 3 -8.12 -2.10 -86.68
N THR A 4 -7.29 -1.39 -85.96
CA THR A 4 -6.67 -1.70 -84.68
C THR A 4 -7.70 -1.54 -83.56
N LEU A 5 -7.82 -2.55 -82.72
CA LEU A 5 -8.49 -2.50 -81.43
C LEU A 5 -7.42 -2.57 -80.36
N THR A 6 -7.12 -1.44 -79.76
CA THR A 6 -6.32 -1.41 -78.48
C THR A 6 -6.88 -0.33 -77.58
N GLY A 7 -7.42 -0.67 -76.44
CA GLY A 7 -7.82 0.36 -75.52
C GLY A 7 -8.92 -0.05 -74.53
N GLN A 8 -8.73 -1.12 -73.77
CA GLN A 8 -9.57 -1.35 -72.60
C GLN A 8 -8.88 -2.32 -71.61
N ARG A 9 -7.79 -1.94 -70.95
CA ARG A 9 -7.21 -2.83 -69.91
C ARG A 9 -6.53 -2.15 -68.72
N GLU A 10 -6.67 -0.83 -68.56
CA GLU A 10 -5.95 -0.13 -67.49
C GLU A 10 -6.81 0.42 -66.34
N GLU A 11 -8.13 0.46 -66.46
CA GLU A 11 -9.00 1.09 -65.44
C GLU A 11 -9.31 0.22 -64.19
N GLY A 12 -9.05 -1.08 -64.27
CA GLY A 12 -9.35 -2.01 -63.17
C GLY A 12 -8.28 -2.11 -62.08
N ARG A 13 -7.03 -1.71 -62.37
CA ARG A 13 -5.88 -1.94 -61.46
C ARG A 13 -5.81 -0.90 -60.34
N GLY A 14 -6.15 0.35 -60.64
CA GLY A 14 -6.10 1.44 -59.63
C GLY A 14 -7.15 1.34 -58.51
N LYS A 15 -8.33 0.78 -58.82
CA LYS A 15 -9.41 0.62 -57.85
C LYS A 15 -9.13 -0.49 -56.82
N LYS A 16 -8.46 -1.57 -57.22
CA LYS A 16 -8.08 -2.67 -56.30
C LYS A 16 -6.95 -2.24 -55.37
N THR A 17 -5.93 -1.55 -55.87
CA THR A 17 -4.81 -1.05 -55.06
C THR A 17 -5.27 -0.03 -54.03
N ARG A 18 -6.18 0.87 -54.38
CA ARG A 18 -6.74 1.87 -53.47
C ARG A 18 -7.59 1.23 -52.37
N ARG A 19 -8.36 0.17 -52.65
CA ARG A 19 -9.14 -0.58 -51.64
C ARG A 19 -8.23 -1.34 -50.70
N VAL A 20 -7.15 -1.96 -51.15
CA VAL A 20 -6.17 -2.65 -50.32
C VAL A 20 -5.44 -1.67 -49.40
N LEU A 21 -5.07 -0.49 -49.87
CA LEU A 21 -4.46 0.57 -49.09
C LEU A 21 -5.38 1.09 -48.00
N ILE A 22 -6.68 1.29 -48.29
CA ILE A 22 -7.67 1.73 -47.30
C ILE A 22 -7.86 0.67 -46.22
N VAL A 23 -7.97 -0.62 -46.58
CA VAL A 23 -8.12 -1.72 -45.60
C VAL A 23 -6.86 -1.85 -44.76
N ALA A 24 -5.67 -1.75 -45.31
CA ALA A 24 -4.41 -1.79 -44.57
C ALA A 24 -4.28 -0.59 -43.61
N PHE A 25 -4.71 0.60 -44.01
CA PHE A 25 -4.69 1.80 -43.17
C PHE A 25 -5.72 1.72 -42.01
N CYS A 26 -6.92 1.20 -42.26
CA CYS A 26 -7.92 0.94 -41.25
C CYS A 26 -7.46 -0.13 -40.25
N SER A 27 -6.78 -1.20 -40.71
CA SER A 27 -6.23 -2.24 -39.82
C SER A 27 -5.12 -1.69 -38.91
N LEU A 28 -4.29 -0.78 -39.45
CA LEU A 28 -3.22 -0.13 -38.67
C LEU A 28 -3.78 0.83 -37.63
N LEU A 29 -4.86 1.57 -37.94
CA LEU A 29 -5.57 2.42 -36.99
C LEU A 29 -6.24 1.61 -35.88
N PHE A 30 -6.78 0.43 -36.20
CA PHE A 30 -7.39 -0.47 -35.21
C PHE A 30 -6.36 -1.08 -34.26
N ALA A 31 -5.15 -1.36 -34.72
CA ALA A 31 -4.05 -1.84 -33.88
C ALA A 31 -3.51 -0.78 -32.92
N LEU A 32 -3.61 0.50 -33.26
CA LEU A 32 -3.21 1.62 -32.39
C LEU A 32 -4.24 1.93 -31.30
N CYS A 33 -5.52 1.55 -31.44
CA CYS A 33 -6.56 1.74 -30.43
C CYS A 33 -6.53 0.70 -29.29
N SER A 34 -5.74 -0.36 -29.40
CA SER A 34 -5.74 -1.46 -28.41
C SER A 34 -4.91 -1.18 -27.14
N SER A 35 -4.37 0.02 -26.95
CA SER A 35 -3.53 0.38 -25.81
C SER A 35 -4.23 1.29 -24.80
N VAL A 36 -5.55 1.36 -24.79
CA VAL A 36 -6.26 1.94 -23.64
C VAL A 36 -6.11 0.96 -22.48
N ARG A 37 -5.02 1.08 -21.72
CA ARG A 37 -4.98 0.53 -20.38
C ARG A 37 -6.10 1.22 -19.61
N ALA A 38 -7.12 0.46 -19.23
CA ALA A 38 -8.07 0.94 -18.23
C ALA A 38 -7.24 1.28 -16.99
N GLU A 39 -7.07 2.57 -16.73
CA GLU A 39 -6.51 3.04 -15.48
C GLU A 39 -7.50 2.60 -14.41
N VAL A 40 -7.12 1.62 -13.62
CA VAL A 40 -7.93 1.18 -12.50
C VAL A 40 -7.93 2.35 -11.51
N ILE A 41 -9.03 3.12 -11.52
CA ILE A 41 -9.24 4.17 -10.52
C ILE A 41 -9.29 3.44 -9.18
N ASP A 42 -8.29 3.67 -8.33
CA ASP A 42 -8.21 3.06 -7.00
C ASP A 42 -9.39 3.51 -6.14
N ARG A 43 -10.00 2.57 -5.42
CA ARG A 43 -11.19 2.84 -4.62
C ARG A 43 -10.80 3.55 -3.32
N VAL A 44 -11.30 4.76 -3.12
CA VAL A 44 -11.18 5.48 -1.85
C VAL A 44 -12.00 4.76 -0.78
N LEU A 45 -11.37 4.43 0.33
CA LEU A 45 -11.98 3.76 1.48
C LEU A 45 -12.15 4.68 2.68
N ALA A 46 -11.24 5.63 2.89
CA ALA A 46 -11.37 6.63 3.94
C ALA A 46 -10.69 7.95 3.57
N ILE A 47 -11.16 9.02 4.20
CA ILE A 47 -10.60 10.37 4.09
C ILE A 47 -10.26 10.84 5.49
N LEU A 48 -9.02 11.26 5.69
CA LEU A 48 -8.50 11.87 6.90
C LEU A 48 -8.00 13.29 6.59
N PRO A 49 -7.84 14.18 7.55
CA PRO A 49 -7.24 15.49 7.31
C PRO A 49 -5.86 15.38 6.66
N GLY A 50 -5.75 15.85 5.41
CA GLY A 50 -4.52 15.83 4.62
C GLY A 50 -4.13 14.49 4.00
N GLN A 51 -4.97 13.43 4.10
CA GLN A 51 -4.64 12.11 3.55
C GLN A 51 -5.90 11.34 3.12
N ILE A 52 -5.81 10.68 1.98
CA ILE A 52 -6.80 9.73 1.47
C ILE A 52 -6.22 8.32 1.65
N ILE A 53 -7.06 7.36 2.07
CA ILE A 53 -6.70 5.94 2.14
C ILE A 53 -7.50 5.21 1.06
N THR A 54 -6.79 4.51 0.22
CA THR A 54 -7.36 3.74 -0.89
C THR A 54 -7.35 2.23 -0.61
N LEU A 55 -7.99 1.47 -1.47
CA LEU A 55 -7.98 0.00 -1.38
C LEU A 55 -6.55 -0.55 -1.54
N SER A 56 -5.78 -0.02 -2.49
CA SER A 56 -4.39 -0.46 -2.69
C SER A 56 -3.49 -0.12 -1.52
N ASP A 57 -3.72 0.99 -0.80
CA ASP A 57 -2.99 1.32 0.43
C ASP A 57 -3.23 0.27 1.52
N VAL A 58 -4.49 -0.12 1.73
CA VAL A 58 -4.87 -1.14 2.72
C VAL A 58 -4.27 -2.50 2.36
N GLU A 59 -4.40 -2.91 1.11
CA GLU A 59 -3.83 -4.17 0.63
C GLU A 59 -2.31 -4.18 0.74
N ALA A 60 -1.62 -3.10 0.37
CA ALA A 60 -0.18 -2.97 0.50
C ALA A 60 0.26 -3.04 1.97
N ALA A 61 -0.44 -2.35 2.87
CA ALA A 61 -0.13 -2.36 4.30
C ALA A 61 -0.27 -3.77 4.90
N LEU A 62 -1.32 -4.51 4.52
CA LEU A 62 -1.54 -5.89 4.94
C LEU A 62 -0.48 -6.84 4.36
N ASP A 63 -0.19 -6.74 3.07
CA ASP A 63 0.73 -7.64 2.37
C ASP A 63 2.18 -7.40 2.82
N LEU A 64 2.57 -6.15 3.03
CA LEU A 64 3.87 -5.77 3.59
C LEU A 64 3.94 -5.97 5.12
N GLY A 65 2.79 -6.24 5.80
CA GLY A 65 2.63 -6.38 7.24
C GLY A 65 3.08 -5.15 8.00
N LEU A 66 2.71 -4.03 7.50
CA LEU A 66 2.78 -2.75 8.20
C LEU A 66 1.64 -2.64 9.23
N VAL A 67 0.59 -3.41 9.05
CA VAL A 67 -0.51 -3.62 9.97
C VAL A 67 -0.86 -5.10 10.04
N ASP A 68 -1.41 -5.54 11.17
CA ASP A 68 -1.82 -6.92 11.34
C ASP A 68 -3.15 -7.19 10.63
N ALA A 69 -3.25 -8.36 10.00
CA ALA A 69 -4.52 -8.82 9.48
C ALA A 69 -5.45 -9.20 10.64
N PRO A 70 -6.75 -8.85 10.56
CA PRO A 70 -7.70 -9.26 11.59
C PRO A 70 -7.81 -10.80 11.65
N SER A 71 -7.98 -11.34 12.86
CA SER A 71 -8.10 -12.77 13.09
C SER A 71 -9.43 -13.38 12.60
N GLY A 72 -10.31 -12.59 11.98
CA GLY A 72 -11.61 -12.99 11.44
C GLY A 72 -12.35 -11.80 10.82
N GLY A 73 -13.45 -12.09 10.13
CA GLY A 73 -14.26 -11.07 9.45
C GLY A 73 -13.69 -10.60 8.12
N ASP A 74 -14.12 -9.42 7.69
CA ASP A 74 -13.65 -8.83 6.43
C ASP A 74 -12.21 -8.32 6.58
N ARG A 75 -11.28 -8.95 5.83
CA ARG A 75 -9.86 -8.60 5.82
C ARG A 75 -9.62 -7.14 5.45
N ILE A 76 -10.40 -6.59 4.50
CA ILE A 76 -10.22 -5.20 4.05
C ILE A 76 -10.79 -4.23 5.08
N ALA A 77 -11.95 -4.49 5.65
CA ALA A 77 -12.54 -3.63 6.68
C ALA A 77 -11.65 -3.57 7.94
N GLY A 78 -11.16 -4.72 8.40
CA GLY A 78 -10.22 -4.78 9.52
C GLY A 78 -8.86 -4.15 9.21
N GLY A 79 -8.34 -4.38 8.00
CA GLY A 79 -7.12 -3.75 7.50
C GLY A 79 -7.26 -2.23 7.41
N LEU A 80 -8.38 -1.73 6.88
CA LEU A 80 -8.69 -0.29 6.83
C LEU A 80 -8.67 0.32 8.23
N SER A 81 -9.32 -0.33 9.21
CA SER A 81 -9.29 0.14 10.59
C SER A 81 -7.86 0.25 11.11
N ALA A 82 -7.02 -0.76 10.89
CA ALA A 82 -5.63 -0.75 11.34
C ALA A 82 -4.77 0.30 10.61
N VAL A 83 -5.01 0.52 9.30
CA VAL A 83 -4.33 1.57 8.52
C VAL A 83 -4.72 2.96 9.01
N ILE A 84 -5.99 3.21 9.31
CA ILE A 84 -6.44 4.47 9.91
C ILE A 84 -5.69 4.74 11.23
N ASP A 85 -5.64 3.75 12.12
CA ASP A 85 -4.90 3.86 13.39
C ASP A 85 -3.43 4.19 13.15
N ARG A 86 -2.78 3.47 12.24
CA ARG A 86 -1.39 3.71 11.88
C ARG A 86 -1.16 5.13 11.36
N VAL A 87 -2.03 5.62 10.47
CA VAL A 87 -1.93 6.99 9.92
C VAL A 87 -2.07 8.02 11.03
N LEU A 88 -3.04 7.87 11.93
CA LEU A 88 -3.24 8.78 13.06
C LEU A 88 -2.04 8.80 14.00
N MET A 89 -1.49 7.63 14.32
CA MET A 89 -0.26 7.52 15.12
C MET A 89 0.93 8.17 14.44
N LEU A 90 1.14 7.94 13.14
CA LEU A 90 2.23 8.55 12.38
C LEU A 90 2.09 10.08 12.27
N ASN A 91 0.87 10.60 12.17
CA ASN A 91 0.64 12.05 12.17
C ASN A 91 1.08 12.68 13.50
N GLU A 92 0.80 12.01 14.62
CA GLU A 92 1.27 12.46 15.94
C GLU A 92 2.80 12.36 16.07
N VAL A 93 3.40 11.27 15.58
CA VAL A 93 4.86 11.11 15.53
C VAL A 93 5.52 12.22 14.70
N ARG A 94 4.97 12.55 13.54
CA ARG A 94 5.48 13.65 12.70
C ARG A 94 5.39 15.00 13.40
N ARG A 95 4.34 15.23 14.20
CA ARG A 95 4.19 16.47 14.98
C ARG A 95 5.26 16.60 16.06
N VAL A 96 5.66 15.51 16.70
CA VAL A 96 6.71 15.50 17.72
C VAL A 96 8.11 15.53 17.11
N ALA A 97 8.26 15.06 15.85
CA ALA A 97 9.50 15.00 15.09
C ALA A 97 10.65 14.30 15.85
N PRO A 98 10.49 13.01 16.22
CA PRO A 98 11.55 12.25 16.87
C PRO A 98 12.78 12.12 15.94
N PRO A 99 13.95 11.78 16.47
CA PRO A 99 15.16 11.60 15.69
C PRO A 99 14.96 10.64 14.51
N GLU A 100 15.61 10.95 13.40
CA GLU A 100 15.57 10.11 12.19
C GLU A 100 16.20 8.73 12.47
N PRO A 101 15.55 7.63 12.00
CA PRO A 101 16.15 6.31 12.08
C PRO A 101 17.44 6.23 11.29
N SER A 102 18.43 5.47 11.80
CA SER A 102 19.68 5.28 11.08
C SER A 102 19.47 4.53 9.75
N PRO A 103 20.25 4.81 8.69
CA PRO A 103 20.18 4.06 7.44
C PRO A 103 20.33 2.54 7.64
N ALA A 104 21.22 2.11 8.52
CA ALA A 104 21.41 0.70 8.86
C ALA A 104 20.16 0.08 9.53
N GLY A 105 19.46 0.85 10.37
CA GLY A 105 18.19 0.43 10.96
C GLY A 105 17.11 0.23 9.90
N ILE A 106 17.01 1.16 8.96
CA ILE A 106 16.06 1.08 7.83
C ILE A 106 16.38 -0.16 6.98
N ASP A 107 17.63 -0.40 6.63
CA ASP A 107 18.07 -1.58 5.88
C ASP A 107 17.69 -2.88 6.61
N ALA A 108 17.95 -2.96 7.90
CA ALA A 108 17.59 -4.10 8.72
C ALA A 108 16.07 -4.32 8.77
N ARG A 109 15.25 -3.25 8.79
CA ARG A 109 13.79 -3.34 8.73
C ARG A 109 13.31 -3.86 7.37
N VAL A 110 13.86 -3.36 6.27
CA VAL A 110 13.59 -3.85 4.91
C VAL A 110 13.92 -5.34 4.78
N VAL A 111 15.06 -5.78 5.31
CA VAL A 111 15.43 -7.21 5.33
C VAL A 111 14.39 -8.04 6.07
N ARG A 112 13.89 -7.60 7.23
CA ARG A 112 12.83 -8.32 7.96
C ARG A 112 11.51 -8.41 7.17
N ILE A 113 11.10 -7.34 6.48
CA ILE A 113 9.93 -7.36 5.59
C ILE A 113 10.16 -8.39 4.47
N ARG A 114 11.32 -8.37 3.84
CA ARG A 114 11.69 -9.32 2.77
C ARG A 114 11.65 -10.78 3.25
N GLN A 115 12.23 -11.07 4.40
CA GLN A 115 12.23 -12.40 4.99
C GLN A 115 10.82 -12.94 5.28
N ARG A 116 9.89 -12.07 5.67
CA ARG A 116 8.50 -12.46 5.92
C ARG A 116 7.74 -12.77 4.62
N ILE A 117 8.01 -12.04 3.54
CA ILE A 117 7.35 -12.25 2.25
C ILE A 117 7.89 -13.51 1.55
N GLY A 118 9.16 -13.85 1.76
CA GLY A 118 9.80 -15.02 1.18
C GLY A 118 11.02 -14.64 0.34
N SER A 119 10.96 -14.85 -0.98
CA SER A 119 12.10 -14.57 -1.87
C SER A 119 12.16 -13.10 -2.32
N PRO A 120 13.34 -12.62 -2.77
CA PRO A 120 13.45 -11.29 -3.40
C PRO A 120 12.53 -11.12 -4.61
N ALA A 121 12.31 -12.17 -5.39
CA ALA A 121 11.42 -12.15 -6.54
C ALA A 121 9.94 -12.00 -6.13
N ASP A 122 9.54 -12.59 -5.00
CA ASP A 122 8.19 -12.43 -4.45
C ASP A 122 7.96 -11.00 -3.98
N LEU A 123 8.91 -10.40 -3.28
CA LEU A 123 8.84 -8.99 -2.90
C LEU A 123 8.74 -8.08 -4.13
N SER A 124 9.60 -8.27 -5.14
CA SER A 124 9.57 -7.44 -6.35
C SER A 124 8.23 -7.55 -7.09
N ARG A 125 7.65 -8.77 -7.16
CA ARG A 125 6.31 -8.98 -7.75
C ARG A 125 5.21 -8.30 -6.95
N LEU A 126 5.28 -8.38 -5.62
CA LEU A 126 4.32 -7.74 -4.72
C LEU A 126 4.37 -6.22 -4.87
N LEU A 127 5.56 -5.62 -4.81
CA LEU A 127 5.74 -4.17 -4.98
C LEU A 127 5.20 -3.71 -6.34
N ALA A 128 5.58 -4.39 -7.43
CA ALA A 128 5.10 -4.07 -8.78
C ALA A 128 3.56 -4.19 -8.90
N ALA A 129 2.96 -5.23 -8.30
CA ALA A 129 1.51 -5.42 -8.30
C ALA A 129 0.75 -4.33 -7.56
N ARG A 130 1.41 -3.64 -6.61
CA ARG A 130 0.86 -2.52 -5.81
C ARG A 130 1.30 -1.15 -6.33
N GLY A 131 2.04 -1.08 -7.44
CA GLY A 131 2.59 0.18 -7.96
C GLY A 131 3.63 0.82 -7.05
N LEU A 132 4.27 0.03 -6.20
CA LEU A 132 5.29 0.45 -5.24
C LEU A 132 6.70 0.12 -5.75
N ASP A 133 7.68 0.86 -5.25
CA ASP A 133 9.10 0.60 -5.49
C ASP A 133 9.88 0.43 -4.17
N GLU A 134 11.17 0.14 -4.29
CA GLU A 134 12.07 -0.02 -3.13
C GLU A 134 12.19 1.28 -2.32
N THR A 135 12.04 2.45 -2.95
CA THR A 135 12.10 3.76 -2.27
C THR A 135 10.93 3.92 -1.31
N VAL A 136 9.72 3.60 -1.78
CA VAL A 136 8.50 3.63 -0.95
C VAL A 136 8.58 2.59 0.18
N LEU A 137 9.09 1.38 -0.09
CA LEU A 137 9.32 0.37 0.94
C LEU A 137 10.26 0.89 2.05
N ARG A 138 11.31 1.61 1.69
CA ARG A 138 12.24 2.23 2.64
C ARG A 138 11.57 3.33 3.48
N LEU A 139 10.71 4.13 2.88
CA LEU A 139 9.90 5.12 3.62
C LEU A 139 8.99 4.44 4.64
N TYR A 140 8.31 3.36 4.27
CA TYR A 140 7.49 2.58 5.21
C TYR A 140 8.33 1.98 6.34
N ALA A 141 9.52 1.46 6.04
CA ALA A 141 10.45 0.95 7.04
C ALA A 141 10.94 2.04 8.01
N ALA A 142 11.20 3.25 7.50
CA ALA A 142 11.58 4.39 8.33
C ALA A 142 10.40 4.84 9.23
N ASP A 143 9.19 4.91 8.70
CA ASP A 143 8.00 5.25 9.48
C ASP A 143 7.70 4.21 10.57
N ASP A 144 7.91 2.90 10.29
CA ASP A 144 7.79 1.85 11.30
C ASP A 144 8.78 2.06 12.46
N LEU A 145 10.02 2.39 12.15
CA LEU A 145 11.06 2.61 13.16
C LEU A 145 10.78 3.88 13.98
N ARG A 146 10.33 4.97 13.35
CA ARG A 146 9.93 6.20 14.05
C ARG A 146 8.77 5.93 15.01
N LEU A 147 7.75 5.22 14.51
CA LEU A 147 6.58 4.86 15.33
C LEU A 147 6.99 3.96 16.50
N ALA A 148 7.79 2.93 16.26
CA ALA A 148 8.25 2.03 17.32
C ALA A 148 9.05 2.77 18.39
N SER A 149 10.00 3.64 18.00
CA SER A 149 10.79 4.46 18.92
C SER A 149 9.92 5.39 19.75
N TYR A 150 8.98 6.08 19.12
CA TYR A 150 8.04 6.96 19.80
C TYR A 150 7.16 6.23 20.82
N LEU A 151 6.61 5.08 20.45
CA LEU A 151 5.79 4.26 21.36
C LEU A 151 6.61 3.72 22.52
N ASP A 152 7.86 3.37 22.27
CA ASP A 152 8.77 2.91 23.32
C ASP A 152 9.08 4.02 24.30
N GLU A 153 9.52 5.17 23.83
CA GLU A 153 9.81 6.32 24.69
C GLU A 153 8.59 6.75 25.51
N ARG A 154 7.41 6.77 24.89
CA ARG A 154 6.18 7.25 25.52
C ARG A 154 5.60 6.31 26.57
N PHE A 155 5.67 5.00 26.35
CA PHE A 155 4.90 4.03 27.12
C PHE A 155 5.74 3.02 27.91
N SER A 156 7.05 2.88 27.66
CA SER A 156 7.85 1.84 28.33
C SER A 156 7.87 2.01 29.85
N ALA A 157 8.04 3.21 30.36
CA ALA A 157 8.05 3.46 31.81
C ALA A 157 6.67 3.19 32.46
N ALA A 158 5.58 3.67 31.83
CA ALA A 158 4.22 3.48 32.34
C ALA A 158 3.72 2.03 32.23
N ALA A 159 4.35 1.23 31.35
CA ALA A 159 4.02 -0.18 31.17
C ALA A 159 4.65 -1.10 32.22
N GLN A 160 5.60 -0.65 33.01
CA GLN A 160 6.25 -1.49 34.03
C GLN A 160 5.25 -1.93 35.09
N PRO A 161 5.19 -3.22 35.44
CA PRO A 161 4.39 -3.69 36.57
C PRO A 161 5.03 -3.25 37.89
N THR A 162 4.19 -3.05 38.89
CA THR A 162 4.64 -2.75 40.26
C THR A 162 5.24 -3.99 40.94
N ASP A 163 6.04 -3.79 41.96
CA ASP A 163 6.61 -4.90 42.75
C ASP A 163 5.53 -5.75 43.41
N GLU A 164 4.38 -5.16 43.74
CA GLU A 164 3.24 -5.89 44.32
C GLU A 164 2.62 -6.83 43.26
N GLU A 165 2.41 -6.35 42.04
CA GLU A 165 1.89 -7.18 40.95
C GLU A 165 2.84 -8.33 40.62
N ILE A 166 4.15 -8.08 40.68
CA ILE A 166 5.15 -9.12 40.45
C ILE A 166 5.15 -10.14 41.57
N ARG A 167 5.04 -9.71 42.87
CA ARG A 167 4.92 -10.64 44.00
C ARG A 167 3.69 -11.54 43.88
N GLN A 168 2.57 -10.98 43.41
CA GLN A 168 1.33 -11.74 43.24
C GLN A 168 1.36 -12.69 42.03
N ALA A 169 1.89 -12.25 40.90
CA ALA A 169 1.87 -13.02 39.65
C ALA A 169 3.12 -13.89 39.43
N GLY A 170 4.19 -13.65 40.20
CA GLY A 170 5.51 -14.26 40.04
C GLY A 170 6.38 -13.53 39.02
N GLU A 171 7.70 -13.60 39.21
CA GLU A 171 8.69 -12.92 38.35
C GLU A 171 8.57 -13.34 36.86
N SER A 172 8.20 -14.60 36.61
CA SER A 172 7.99 -15.11 35.23
C SER A 172 6.86 -14.39 34.47
N ALA A 173 5.94 -13.71 35.21
CA ALA A 173 4.86 -12.95 34.58
C ALA A 173 5.25 -11.52 34.18
N ARG A 174 6.41 -11.01 34.61
CA ARG A 174 6.86 -9.62 34.37
C ARG A 174 6.72 -9.18 32.92
N LEU A 175 7.31 -9.92 32.00
CA LEU A 175 7.28 -9.58 30.56
C LEU A 175 5.83 -9.53 30.03
N ARG A 176 5.02 -10.54 30.36
CA ARG A 176 3.61 -10.59 29.95
C ARG A 176 2.82 -9.40 30.48
N LEU A 177 2.97 -9.06 31.76
CA LEU A 177 2.30 -7.92 32.39
C LEU A 177 2.72 -6.59 31.74
N THR A 178 4.02 -6.43 31.43
CA THR A 178 4.54 -5.26 30.72
C THR A 178 3.92 -5.14 29.32
N ASP A 179 3.89 -6.23 28.55
CA ASP A 179 3.35 -6.24 27.18
C ASP A 179 1.84 -5.99 27.17
N ASP A 180 1.09 -6.59 28.09
CA ASP A 180 -0.36 -6.41 28.20
C ASP A 180 -0.69 -4.96 28.56
N ARG A 181 0.02 -4.38 29.53
CA ARG A 181 -0.15 -2.97 29.92
C ARG A 181 0.22 -2.03 28.79
N ARG A 182 1.34 -2.29 28.10
CA ARG A 182 1.77 -1.49 26.95
C ARG A 182 0.71 -1.51 25.86
N ARG A 183 0.16 -2.66 25.50
CA ARG A 183 -0.94 -2.78 24.53
C ARG A 183 -2.17 -1.98 24.95
N THR A 184 -2.54 -2.06 26.22
CA THR A 184 -3.67 -1.31 26.78
C THR A 184 -3.46 0.21 26.67
N LEU A 185 -2.26 0.70 27.03
CA LEU A 185 -1.92 2.12 26.96
C LEU A 185 -1.91 2.63 25.51
N ILE A 186 -1.31 1.88 24.59
CA ILE A 186 -1.31 2.21 23.15
C ILE A 186 -2.74 2.22 22.62
N GLY A 187 -3.55 1.21 22.94
CA GLY A 187 -4.94 1.13 22.50
C GLY A 187 -5.79 2.31 23.00
N ALA A 188 -5.66 2.67 24.27
CA ALA A 188 -6.36 3.83 24.85
C ALA A 188 -5.95 5.14 24.16
N TRP A 189 -4.65 5.31 23.90
CA TRP A 189 -4.14 6.48 23.18
C TRP A 189 -4.62 6.52 21.72
N THR A 190 -4.60 5.40 21.02
CA THR A 190 -5.09 5.30 19.64
C THR A 190 -6.59 5.63 19.56
N ALA A 191 -7.39 5.12 20.51
CA ALA A 191 -8.80 5.46 20.61
C ALA A 191 -9.03 6.96 20.83
N GLU A 192 -8.16 7.63 21.62
CA GLU A 192 -8.18 9.08 21.79
C GLU A 192 -7.84 9.82 20.50
N LEU A 193 -6.84 9.35 19.75
CA LEU A 193 -6.50 9.92 18.43
C LEU A 193 -7.69 9.84 17.49
N ARG A 194 -8.38 8.70 17.44
CA ARG A 194 -9.60 8.51 16.62
C ARG A 194 -10.72 9.48 17.01
N ARG A 195 -10.97 9.66 18.31
CA ARG A 195 -12.04 10.58 18.77
C ARG A 195 -11.80 12.02 18.35
N ARG A 196 -10.52 12.43 18.24
CA ARG A 196 -10.14 13.80 17.87
C ARG A 196 -10.01 13.99 16.37
N ALA A 197 -9.86 12.92 15.61
CA ALA A 197 -9.68 12.97 14.19
C ALA A 197 -11.01 13.03 13.45
N ASP A 198 -11.07 13.88 12.42
CA ASP A 198 -12.18 13.86 11.45
C ASP A 198 -11.89 12.77 10.42
N VAL A 199 -12.46 11.57 10.65
CA VAL A 199 -12.28 10.40 9.79
C VAL A 199 -13.61 10.09 9.11
N THR A 200 -13.63 10.18 7.79
CA THR A 200 -14.79 9.78 6.98
C THR A 200 -14.49 8.47 6.26
N VAL A 201 -15.22 7.41 6.59
CA VAL A 201 -15.16 6.11 5.87
C VAL A 201 -16.15 6.16 4.71
N VAL A 202 -15.66 5.83 3.49
CA VAL A 202 -16.45 5.90 2.26
C VAL A 202 -17.08 4.55 1.97
N GLY A 203 -18.39 4.51 1.73
CA GLY A 203 -19.08 3.32 1.23
C GLY A 203 -19.51 2.29 2.30
N GLN A 204 -19.74 2.73 3.55
CA GLN A 204 -20.56 1.96 4.50
C GLN A 204 -22.02 2.34 4.40
#